data_8de41f11027efbc2cee87957a88a40c1
#
_entry.id   8de41f11027efbc2cee87957a88a40c1
#
_cell.length_a   1.000
_cell.length_b   1.000
_cell.length_c   1.000
_cell.angle_alpha   90.00
_cell.angle_beta   90.00
_cell.angle_gamma   90.00
#
_symmetry.space_group_name_H-M   'P 1'
#
loop_
_entity.id
_entity.type
_entity.pdbx_description
1 polymer ?
#
loop_
_entity_poly.entity_id
_entity_poly.type
_entity_poly.pdbx_seq_one_letter_code
_entity_poly.pdbx_strand_id
1 'polypeptide(L)'
;MKFYLFLAINTFVFSQSLLINEVVSSNSSVFYDEDGDTPDWVEIYNSNSTAVNLKGYGLSDDLSDKLKWKFPETVIQPMEYLLVLASDKDKNNIVNSWDGEITIGDEWKYWVGINEPPSDWNAINFNSTNWSE
;
A
#
# COMPACT_ATOMS: atom_id res chain seq x y z
N MET A 1 0.46 -7.36 16.11
CA MET A 1 -0.94 -6.95 15.93
C MET A 1 -1.56 -7.83 14.85
N LYS A 2 -2.81 -8.27 14.97
CA LYS A 2 -3.48 -9.07 13.94
C LYS A 2 -4.61 -8.23 13.37
N PHE A 3 -4.60 -7.97 12.08
CA PHE A 3 -5.69 -7.29 11.40
C PHE A 3 -6.62 -8.28 10.70
N TYR A 4 -7.89 -7.95 10.68
CA TYR A 4 -8.93 -8.71 10.01
C TYR A 4 -9.72 -7.78 9.10
N LEU A 5 -9.94 -8.22 7.87
CA LEU A 5 -10.83 -7.55 6.93
C LEU A 5 -12.20 -8.20 6.98
N PHE A 6 -13.23 -7.43 7.29
CA PHE A 6 -14.59 -7.94 7.41
C PHE A 6 -15.56 -7.29 6.43
N LEU A 7 -16.41 -8.12 5.86
CA LEU A 7 -17.58 -7.71 5.10
C LEU A 7 -18.82 -7.77 6.00
N ALA A 8 -19.53 -6.67 6.16
CA ALA A 8 -20.84 -6.65 6.83
C ALA A 8 -21.96 -7.00 5.86
N ILE A 9 -22.25 -8.29 5.75
CA ILE A 9 -23.48 -9.03 5.40
C ILE A 9 -24.29 -8.63 4.13
N ASN A 10 -24.37 -9.56 3.18
CA ASN A 10 -25.59 -10.32 2.92
C ASN A 10 -25.24 -11.62 2.16
N THR A 11 -25.95 -12.70 2.49
CA THR A 11 -25.75 -14.07 2.08
C THR A 11 -25.80 -14.31 0.57
N PHE A 12 -24.69 -14.04 -0.08
CA PHE A 12 -24.29 -14.74 -1.30
C PHE A 12 -22.83 -15.14 -1.10
N VAL A 13 -22.56 -16.43 -1.28
CA VAL A 13 -21.19 -16.97 -1.27
C VAL A 13 -20.49 -16.45 -2.51
N PHE A 14 -20.02 -15.21 -2.46
CA PHE A 14 -18.97 -14.76 -3.36
C PHE A 14 -17.65 -15.09 -2.68
N SER A 15 -16.79 -15.76 -3.40
CA SER A 15 -15.38 -15.85 -3.05
C SER A 15 -14.90 -14.43 -2.73
N GLN A 16 -14.58 -14.15 -1.45
CA GLN A 16 -14.01 -12.86 -1.09
C GLN A 16 -12.62 -12.82 -1.70
N SER A 17 -12.48 -12.03 -2.71
CA SER A 17 -11.21 -11.85 -3.41
C SER A 17 -10.53 -10.53 -3.03
N LEU A 18 -10.98 -9.90 -1.94
CA LEU A 18 -10.22 -8.87 -1.24
C LEU A 18 -9.36 -9.55 -0.19
N LEU A 19 -8.08 -9.32 -0.26
CA LEU A 19 -7.08 -9.94 0.59
C LEU A 19 -6.32 -8.84 1.35
N ILE A 20 -6.02 -9.10 2.63
CA ILE A 20 -4.93 -8.38 3.29
C ILE A 20 -3.64 -8.95 2.70
N ASN A 21 -2.93 -8.15 1.94
CA ASN A 21 -1.70 -8.54 1.26
C ASN A 21 -0.48 -8.37 2.15
N GLU A 22 -0.39 -7.22 2.81
CA GLU A 22 0.72 -6.90 3.70
C GLU A 22 0.24 -6.13 4.94
N VAL A 23 0.94 -6.32 6.05
CA VAL A 23 0.75 -5.58 7.29
C VAL A 23 2.10 -5.20 7.85
N VAL A 24 2.31 -3.91 8.05
CA VAL A 24 3.48 -3.39 8.75
C VAL A 24 3.05 -2.84 10.10
N SER A 25 3.51 -3.49 11.17
CA SER A 25 3.16 -3.18 12.56
C SER A 25 4.29 -2.45 13.32
N SER A 26 5.26 -1.93 12.60
CA SER A 26 6.35 -1.13 13.15
C SER A 26 6.98 -0.29 12.02
N ASN A 27 6.20 0.63 11.48
CA ASN A 27 6.71 1.57 10.48
C ASN A 27 7.57 2.62 11.19
N SER A 28 8.77 2.86 10.67
CA SER A 28 9.70 3.85 11.24
C SER A 28 10.16 4.91 10.23
N SER A 29 9.97 4.68 8.92
CA SER A 29 10.52 5.59 7.91
C SER A 29 9.99 5.39 6.49
N VAL A 30 9.12 4.40 6.25
CA VAL A 30 8.68 4.06 4.87
C VAL A 30 7.54 4.98 4.43
N PHE A 31 6.51 5.13 5.28
CA PHE A 31 5.38 5.99 4.99
C PHE A 31 5.18 6.99 6.11
N TYR A 32 4.87 8.21 5.72
CA TYR A 32 4.49 9.30 6.63
C TYR A 32 3.05 9.69 6.37
N ASP A 33 2.33 9.99 7.42
CA ASP A 33 1.02 10.62 7.29
C ASP A 33 1.15 12.14 7.05
N GLU A 34 0.03 12.81 6.90
CA GLU A 34 -0.01 14.26 6.65
C GLU A 34 0.54 15.12 7.80
N ASP A 35 0.69 14.55 9.00
CA ASP A 35 1.29 15.22 10.16
C ASP A 35 2.79 14.92 10.28
N GLY A 36 3.34 14.07 9.43
CA GLY A 36 4.73 13.62 9.42
C GLY A 36 5.01 12.48 10.42
N ASP A 37 3.98 11.85 10.96
CA ASP A 37 4.12 10.65 11.77
C ASP A 37 4.30 9.41 10.89
N THR A 38 4.84 8.33 11.45
CA THR A 38 5.07 7.06 10.75
C THR A 38 4.09 5.98 11.25
N PRO A 39 2.80 6.06 10.88
CA PRO A 39 1.82 5.08 11.33
C PRO A 39 2.10 3.70 10.75
N ASP A 40 1.64 2.67 11.44
CA ASP A 40 1.52 1.33 10.87
C ASP A 40 0.59 1.35 9.67
N TRP A 41 0.66 0.35 8.81
CA TRP A 41 -0.19 0.31 7.63
C TRP A 41 -0.59 -1.11 7.23
N VAL A 42 -1.67 -1.18 6.46
CA VAL A 42 -2.23 -2.41 5.90
C VAL A 42 -2.42 -2.22 4.41
N GLU A 43 -1.92 -3.15 3.61
CA GLU A 43 -2.18 -3.20 2.18
C GLU A 43 -3.28 -4.22 1.88
N ILE A 44 -4.26 -3.79 1.10
CA ILE A 44 -5.39 -4.59 0.64
C ILE A 44 -5.25 -4.79 -0.86
N TYR A 45 -5.41 -6.02 -1.31
CA TYR A 45 -5.34 -6.39 -2.72
C TYR A 45 -6.71 -6.86 -3.23
N ASN A 46 -7.15 -6.33 -4.36
CA ASN A 46 -8.30 -6.82 -5.08
C ASN A 46 -7.87 -7.85 -6.12
N SER A 47 -7.99 -9.13 -5.82
CA SER A 47 -7.68 -10.22 -6.75
C SER A 47 -8.79 -10.55 -7.75
N ASN A 48 -9.90 -9.79 -7.74
CA ASN A 48 -10.98 -9.97 -8.70
C ASN A 48 -10.61 -9.39 -10.07
N SER A 49 -11.33 -9.88 -11.09
CA SER A 49 -11.36 -9.28 -12.42
C SER A 49 -12.32 -8.07 -12.54
N THR A 50 -12.95 -7.66 -11.44
CA THR A 50 -13.88 -6.54 -11.36
C THR A 50 -13.54 -5.61 -10.21
N ALA A 51 -13.86 -4.32 -10.37
CA ALA A 51 -13.69 -3.35 -9.29
C ALA A 51 -14.58 -3.66 -8.09
N VAL A 52 -14.10 -3.37 -6.89
CA VAL A 52 -14.84 -3.57 -5.63
C VAL A 52 -14.99 -2.22 -4.92
N ASN A 53 -16.23 -1.88 -4.59
CA ASN A 53 -16.51 -0.73 -3.73
C ASN A 53 -16.47 -1.16 -2.27
N LEU A 54 -15.62 -0.52 -1.48
CA LEU A 54 -15.42 -0.81 -0.05
C LEU A 54 -16.45 -0.17 0.87
N LYS A 55 -17.44 0.54 0.34
CA LYS A 55 -18.52 1.10 1.15
C LYS A 55 -19.20 0.01 1.98
N GLY A 56 -19.18 0.17 3.29
CA GLY A 56 -19.74 -0.81 4.23
C GLY A 56 -18.79 -1.89 4.71
N TYR A 57 -17.57 -1.92 4.17
CA TYR A 57 -16.49 -2.73 4.74
C TYR A 57 -15.89 -2.04 5.96
N GLY A 58 -15.30 -2.83 6.83
CA GLY A 58 -14.53 -2.36 7.98
C GLY A 58 -13.19 -3.05 8.10
N LEU A 59 -12.25 -2.37 8.73
CA LEU A 59 -10.97 -2.91 9.13
C LEU A 59 -10.89 -2.91 10.66
N SER A 60 -10.45 -4.01 11.25
CA SER A 60 -10.38 -4.14 12.70
C SER A 60 -9.28 -5.12 13.12
N ASP A 61 -8.67 -4.83 14.24
CA ASP A 61 -7.80 -5.74 15.00
C ASP A 61 -8.56 -6.44 16.15
N ASP A 62 -9.85 -6.12 16.32
CA ASP A 62 -10.73 -6.68 17.34
C ASP A 62 -11.88 -7.48 16.70
N LEU A 63 -11.92 -8.79 16.98
CA LEU A 63 -12.98 -9.68 16.48
C LEU A 63 -14.37 -9.36 17.03
N SER A 64 -14.46 -8.66 18.16
CA SER A 64 -15.71 -8.25 18.79
C SER A 64 -16.28 -6.97 18.18
N ASP A 65 -15.42 -6.13 17.58
CA ASP A 65 -15.80 -4.92 16.86
C ASP A 65 -15.27 -4.94 15.42
N LYS A 66 -16.01 -5.60 14.54
CA LYS A 66 -15.62 -5.81 13.13
C LYS A 66 -15.62 -4.54 12.29
N LEU A 67 -16.24 -3.47 12.74
CA LEU A 67 -16.35 -2.19 12.06
C LEU A 67 -15.66 -1.07 12.83
N LYS A 68 -14.60 -1.40 13.58
CA LYS A 68 -13.83 -0.46 14.36
C LYS A 68 -13.38 0.76 13.55
N TRP A 69 -12.91 0.54 12.34
CA TRP A 69 -12.72 1.56 11.32
C TRP A 69 -13.50 1.19 10.07
N LYS A 70 -14.26 2.14 9.51
CA LYS A 70 -15.10 1.94 8.32
C LYS A 70 -14.45 2.60 7.13
N PHE A 71 -14.40 1.89 6.01
CA PHE A 71 -13.93 2.48 4.77
C PHE A 71 -14.86 3.62 4.34
N PRO A 72 -14.29 4.79 3.97
CA PRO A 72 -15.02 5.77 3.18
C PRO A 72 -15.44 5.16 1.84
N GLU A 73 -16.21 5.88 1.04
CA GLU A 73 -16.58 5.40 -0.29
C GLU A 73 -15.33 5.36 -1.18
N THR A 74 -14.76 4.15 -1.30
CA THR A 74 -13.50 3.88 -1.99
C THR A 74 -13.69 2.69 -2.91
N VAL A 75 -13.13 2.76 -4.11
CA VAL A 75 -13.17 1.68 -5.09
C VAL A 75 -11.75 1.20 -5.37
N ILE A 76 -11.53 -0.11 -5.24
CA ILE A 76 -10.28 -0.75 -5.68
C ILE A 76 -10.55 -1.39 -7.03
N GLN A 77 -9.76 -1.01 -8.05
CA GLN A 77 -9.86 -1.56 -9.39
C GLN A 77 -9.42 -3.04 -9.41
N PRO A 78 -9.69 -3.78 -10.49
CA PRO A 78 -9.22 -5.14 -10.64
C PRO A 78 -7.69 -5.21 -10.54
N MET A 79 -7.17 -6.16 -9.75
CA MET A 79 -5.74 -6.41 -9.58
C MET A 79 -4.95 -5.24 -8.98
N GLU A 80 -5.63 -4.28 -8.35
CA GLU A 80 -5.01 -3.15 -7.67
C GLU A 80 -4.83 -3.37 -6.18
N TYR A 81 -3.93 -2.59 -5.63
CA TYR A 81 -3.65 -2.50 -4.21
C TYR A 81 -4.19 -1.20 -3.63
N LEU A 82 -4.54 -1.23 -2.37
CA LEU A 82 -4.95 -0.07 -1.58
C LEU A 82 -4.18 -0.06 -0.27
N LEU A 83 -3.47 1.03 0.00
CA LEU A 83 -2.80 1.23 1.28
C LEU A 83 -3.70 1.97 2.26
N VAL A 84 -3.77 1.47 3.48
CA VAL A 84 -4.49 2.07 4.60
C VAL A 84 -3.53 2.32 5.74
N LEU A 85 -3.41 3.57 6.16
CA LEU A 85 -2.60 3.96 7.32
C LEU A 85 -3.37 3.68 8.61
N ALA A 86 -2.79 2.93 9.52
CA ALA A 86 -3.35 2.64 10.85
C ALA A 86 -2.84 3.68 11.87
N SER A 87 -3.23 4.94 11.66
CA SER A 87 -2.68 6.09 12.37
C SER A 87 -3.35 6.37 13.72
N ASP A 88 -4.41 5.65 14.08
CA ASP A 88 -5.25 5.90 15.25
C ASP A 88 -5.88 7.32 15.28
N LYS A 89 -5.92 7.97 14.10
CA LYS A 89 -6.49 9.30 13.88
C LYS A 89 -7.81 9.17 13.13
N ASP A 90 -8.82 9.99 13.47
CA ASP A 90 -10.10 10.04 12.77
C ASP A 90 -9.97 10.88 11.48
N LYS A 91 -9.21 10.34 10.53
CA LYS A 91 -8.89 10.97 9.24
C LYS A 91 -9.12 10.00 8.09
N ASN A 92 -9.04 10.52 6.87
CA ASN A 92 -8.97 9.65 5.68
C ASN A 92 -7.58 9.01 5.61
N ASN A 93 -7.49 7.76 6.04
CA ASN A 93 -6.25 7.01 6.14
C ASN A 93 -5.91 6.23 4.85
N ILE A 94 -6.53 6.58 3.72
CA ILE A 94 -6.30 5.92 2.44
C ILE A 94 -5.30 6.71 1.61
N VAL A 95 -4.28 6.03 1.14
CA VAL A 95 -3.33 6.57 0.16
C VAL A 95 -3.90 6.33 -1.23
N ASN A 96 -4.41 7.39 -1.87
CA ASN A 96 -5.10 7.32 -3.16
C ASN A 96 -4.20 7.49 -4.39
N SER A 97 -2.96 7.89 -4.20
CA SER A 97 -1.99 8.02 -5.28
C SER A 97 -0.62 7.58 -4.80
N TRP A 98 0.01 6.75 -5.58
CA TRP A 98 1.42 6.48 -5.51
C TRP A 98 2.06 7.30 -6.62
N ASP A 99 2.80 8.32 -6.26
CA ASP A 99 3.84 8.79 -7.15
C ASP A 99 4.94 7.74 -7.07
N GLY A 100 4.74 6.66 -7.84
CA GLY A 100 5.74 5.61 -7.94
C GLY A 100 7.00 6.21 -8.54
N GLU A 101 8.10 6.20 -7.79
CA GLU A 101 9.40 6.57 -8.32
C GLU A 101 9.84 5.63 -9.45
N ILE A 102 9.07 4.53 -9.63
CA ILE A 102 9.32 3.49 -10.63
C ILE A 102 8.01 3.17 -11.34
N THR A 103 7.94 3.50 -12.63
CA THR A 103 6.77 3.25 -13.47
C THR A 103 7.07 2.15 -14.50
N ILE A 104 6.05 1.40 -14.91
CA ILE A 104 6.20 0.43 -16.01
C ILE A 104 6.64 1.19 -17.26
N GLY A 105 7.81 0.83 -17.78
CA GLY A 105 8.41 1.45 -18.94
C GLY A 105 9.51 2.48 -18.63
N ASP A 106 9.81 2.69 -17.36
CA ASP A 106 10.96 3.50 -16.97
C ASP A 106 12.25 2.85 -17.44
N GLU A 107 13.14 3.66 -17.98
CA GLU A 107 14.47 3.22 -18.37
C GLU A 107 15.38 3.17 -17.14
N TRP A 108 15.99 2.01 -16.93
CA TRP A 108 16.89 1.78 -15.81
C TRP A 108 18.32 1.65 -16.28
N LYS A 109 19.22 2.26 -15.54
CA LYS A 109 20.63 2.09 -15.72
C LYS A 109 21.21 1.25 -14.60
N TYR A 110 22.09 0.33 -14.94
CA TYR A 110 22.72 -0.55 -13.98
C TYR A 110 24.24 -0.50 -14.08
N TRP A 111 24.89 -0.72 -12.97
CA TRP A 111 26.33 -0.85 -12.90
C TRP A 111 26.70 -2.34 -12.91
N VAL A 112 27.55 -2.74 -13.85
CA VAL A 112 28.06 -4.12 -13.87
C VAL A 112 29.09 -4.27 -12.75
N GLY A 113 28.81 -5.11 -11.77
CA GLY A 113 29.55 -5.25 -10.51
C GLY A 113 30.95 -5.89 -10.64
N ILE A 114 31.72 -5.51 -11.66
CA ILE A 114 33.13 -5.92 -11.83
C ILE A 114 34.04 -5.05 -10.97
N ASN A 115 33.65 -3.81 -10.75
CA ASN A 115 34.33 -2.82 -9.91
C ASN A 115 33.32 -2.10 -9.01
N GLU A 116 33.81 -1.45 -7.96
CA GLU A 116 32.96 -0.57 -7.16
C GLU A 116 32.39 0.57 -8.02
N PRO A 117 31.09 0.93 -7.85
CA PRO A 117 30.55 2.10 -8.51
C PRO A 117 31.26 3.38 -8.00
N PRO A 118 31.17 4.50 -8.74
CA PRO A 118 31.64 5.78 -8.24
C PRO A 118 31.08 6.12 -6.85
N SER A 119 31.88 6.73 -5.98
CA SER A 119 31.50 6.97 -4.58
C SER A 119 30.30 7.90 -4.40
N ASP A 120 29.90 8.64 -5.44
CA ASP A 120 28.78 9.56 -5.51
C ASP A 120 27.57 8.99 -6.27
N TRP A 121 27.54 7.68 -6.50
CA TRP A 121 26.48 6.99 -7.29
C TRP A 121 25.06 7.25 -6.78
N ASN A 122 24.90 7.54 -5.51
CA ASN A 122 23.62 7.82 -4.86
C ASN A 122 23.31 9.32 -4.71
N ALA A 123 24.11 10.21 -5.31
CA ALA A 123 23.83 11.64 -5.29
C ALA A 123 22.71 12.00 -6.26
N ILE A 124 21.84 12.96 -5.88
CA ILE A 124 20.65 13.39 -6.66
C ILE A 124 21.01 13.82 -8.09
N ASN A 125 22.22 14.34 -8.31
CA ASN A 125 22.71 14.82 -9.60
C ASN A 125 23.82 13.94 -10.17
N PHE A 126 23.88 12.68 -9.77
CA PHE A 126 24.86 11.72 -10.29
C PHE A 126 24.71 11.55 -11.80
N ASN A 127 25.82 11.58 -12.52
CA ASN A 127 25.83 11.35 -13.97
C ASN A 127 26.02 9.87 -14.28
N SER A 128 24.95 9.18 -14.63
CA SER A 128 24.93 7.76 -14.99
C SER A 128 25.15 7.49 -16.49
N THR A 129 25.69 8.42 -17.26
CA THR A 129 25.87 8.26 -18.73
C THR A 129 26.71 7.04 -19.12
N ASN A 130 27.58 6.59 -18.25
CA ASN A 130 28.45 5.41 -18.49
C ASN A 130 27.89 4.11 -17.90
N TRP A 131 26.67 4.14 -17.40
CA TRP A 131 25.99 2.93 -16.91
C TRP A 131 25.30 2.20 -18.07
N SER A 132 25.16 0.90 -17.94
CA SER A 132 24.43 0.07 -18.92
C SER A 132 22.90 0.30 -18.80
N GLU A 133 22.18 0.14 -19.89
CA GLU A 133 20.70 0.14 -19.97
C GLU A 133 20.19 -1.29 -20.03
#